data_9a42f6f71d1b30b36a4e450eddb3fa85
#
_entry.id   9a42f6f71d1b30b36a4e450eddb3fa85
#
_cell.length_a   1.000
_cell.length_b   1.000
_cell.length_c   1.000
_cell.angle_alpha   90.00
_cell.angle_beta   90.00
_cell.angle_gamma   90.00
#
_symmetry.space_group_name_H-M   'P 1'
#
loop_
_entity.id
_entity.type
_entity.pdbx_description
1 polymer ?
#
loop_
_entity_poly.entity_id
_entity_poly.type
_entity_poly.pdbx_seq_one_letter_code
_entity_poly.pdbx_strand_id
1 'polypeptide(L)'
;MSLLVLHMDKFKKDAIRGIQSHNRRERESHSNPDIDYSRSTGNYDLHESASDNYAQAIQNRIDDLLMVKAVRKDAVHLCGLIVSSDTFFFTRIGKEETRRFFEEAAAYLTDFVGTENVISAMVHMDEKTPAHALSSCAGDAGREAQRQ
;
A
#
# COMPACT_ATOMS: atom_id res chain seq x y z
N MET A 1 20.79 15.35 -6.93
CA MET A 1 19.35 15.64 -7.07
C MET A 1 18.54 14.44 -6.61
N SER A 2 17.65 14.65 -5.67
CA SER A 2 16.79 13.56 -5.15
C SER A 2 15.59 13.37 -6.06
N LEU A 3 15.21 12.11 -6.27
CA LEU A 3 14.09 11.73 -7.11
C LEU A 3 12.93 11.24 -6.25
N LEU A 4 11.74 11.78 -6.50
CA LEU A 4 10.51 11.24 -5.93
C LEU A 4 10.03 10.09 -6.82
N VAL A 5 9.80 8.94 -6.22
CA VAL A 5 9.24 7.77 -6.89
C VAL A 5 7.81 7.58 -6.45
N LEU A 6 6.89 7.56 -7.41
CA LEU A 6 5.51 7.17 -7.21
C LEU A 6 5.17 6.12 -8.25
N HIS A 7 4.81 4.93 -7.81
CA HIS A 7 4.50 3.81 -8.67
C HIS A 7 3.17 3.17 -8.26
N MET A 8 2.34 2.82 -9.24
CA MET A 8 1.06 2.16 -9.00
C MET A 8 1.00 0.82 -9.74
N ASP A 9 0.61 -0.22 -9.01
CA ASP A 9 0.32 -1.53 -9.56
C ASP A 9 -1.11 -1.93 -9.26
N LYS A 10 -1.69 -2.70 -10.16
CA LYS A 10 -3.04 -3.25 -10.00
C LYS A 10 -2.96 -4.76 -9.82
N PHE A 11 -3.75 -5.28 -8.90
CA PHE A 11 -3.70 -6.69 -8.54
C PHE A 11 -5.09 -7.33 -8.58
N LYS A 12 -5.13 -8.56 -9.07
CA LYS A 12 -6.33 -9.40 -9.06
C LYS A 12 -6.43 -10.14 -7.73
N LYS A 13 -7.56 -10.79 -7.52
CA LYS A 13 -7.88 -11.47 -6.26
C LYS A 13 -6.80 -12.46 -5.81
N ASP A 14 -6.20 -13.20 -6.74
CA ASP A 14 -5.20 -14.23 -6.43
C ASP A 14 -3.87 -13.67 -5.89
N ALA A 15 -3.58 -12.40 -6.12
CA ALA A 15 -2.35 -11.75 -5.63
C ALA A 15 -2.47 -11.16 -4.23
N ILE A 16 -3.67 -11.00 -3.69
CA ILE A 16 -3.93 -10.23 -2.46
C ILE A 16 -3.18 -10.80 -1.26
N ARG A 17 -3.21 -12.12 -1.08
CA ARG A 17 -2.55 -12.76 0.07
C ARG A 17 -1.04 -12.59 0.02
N GLY A 18 -0.45 -12.67 -1.16
CA GLY A 18 0.98 -12.44 -1.35
C GLY A 18 1.38 -10.99 -1.03
N ILE A 19 0.57 -10.03 -1.44
CA ILE A 19 0.79 -8.62 -1.14
C ILE A 19 0.72 -8.38 0.36
N GLN A 20 -0.29 -8.91 1.04
CA GLN A 20 -0.41 -8.81 2.50
C GLN A 20 0.80 -9.40 3.20
N SER A 21 1.19 -10.60 2.84
CA SER A 21 2.32 -11.31 3.42
C SER A 21 3.62 -10.51 3.25
N HIS A 22 3.83 -9.94 2.07
CA HIS A 22 4.99 -9.10 1.78
C HIS A 22 4.98 -7.81 2.60
N ASN A 23 3.87 -7.08 2.59
CA ASN A 23 3.76 -5.79 3.29
C ASN A 23 3.87 -5.93 4.80
N ARG A 24 3.32 -6.99 5.35
CA ARG A 24 3.30 -7.22 6.80
C ARG A 24 4.46 -8.09 7.29
N ARG A 25 5.35 -8.51 6.39
CA ARG A 25 6.49 -9.38 6.71
C ARG A 25 6.05 -10.67 7.43
N GLU A 26 4.96 -11.27 6.97
CA GLU A 26 4.44 -12.52 7.56
C GLU A 26 5.33 -13.71 7.25
N ARG A 27 6.13 -13.61 6.19
CA ARG A 27 7.11 -14.62 5.80
C ARG A 27 8.43 -13.95 5.45
N GLU A 28 9.53 -14.56 5.83
CA GLU A 28 10.84 -14.17 5.34
C GLU A 28 11.02 -14.73 3.94
N SER A 29 11.47 -13.88 3.03
CA SER A 29 11.76 -14.27 1.66
C SER A 29 13.21 -13.95 1.33
N HIS A 30 13.95 -14.94 0.88
CA HIS A 30 15.34 -14.76 0.45
C HIS A 30 15.44 -14.22 -0.99
N SER A 31 14.31 -14.00 -1.66
CA SER A 31 14.29 -13.47 -3.02
C SER A 31 14.59 -11.96 -3.08
N ASN A 32 14.45 -11.24 -1.97
CA ASN A 32 14.76 -9.82 -1.91
C ASN A 32 15.87 -9.57 -0.87
N PRO A 33 17.14 -9.44 -1.32
CA PRO A 33 18.27 -9.25 -0.40
C PRO A 33 18.31 -7.87 0.27
N ASP A 34 17.51 -6.90 -0.22
CA ASP A 34 17.46 -5.55 0.33
C ASP A 34 16.66 -5.48 1.64
N ILE A 35 15.90 -6.52 1.98
CA ILE A 35 15.11 -6.56 3.20
C ILE A 35 15.95 -7.14 4.33
N ASP A 36 16.08 -6.37 5.41
CA ASP A 36 16.69 -6.82 6.66
C ASP A 36 15.57 -7.12 7.67
N TYR A 37 15.20 -8.39 7.78
CA TYR A 37 14.09 -8.83 8.63
C TYR A 37 14.31 -8.55 10.12
N SER A 38 15.56 -8.41 10.56
CA SER A 38 15.85 -8.02 11.95
C SER A 38 15.36 -6.61 12.29
N ARG A 39 15.13 -5.78 11.27
CA ARG A 39 14.65 -4.40 11.40
C ARG A 39 13.15 -4.25 11.12
N SER A 40 12.44 -5.35 10.85
CA SER A 40 11.01 -5.29 10.47
C SER A 40 10.12 -4.75 11.59
N THR A 41 10.55 -4.83 12.85
CA THR A 41 9.84 -4.22 13.97
C THR A 41 9.76 -2.70 13.89
N GLY A 42 10.60 -2.08 13.06
CA GLY A 42 10.57 -0.64 12.80
C GLY A 42 9.57 -0.22 11.72
N ASN A 43 8.93 -1.19 11.05
CA ASN A 43 7.88 -0.91 10.08
C ASN A 43 6.60 -0.45 10.81
N TYR A 44 5.84 0.42 10.19
CA TYR A 44 4.61 0.93 10.81
C TYR A 44 3.55 1.24 9.75
N ASP A 45 2.28 1.16 10.16
CA ASP A 45 1.15 1.48 9.31
C ASP A 45 0.59 2.85 9.68
N LEU A 46 0.43 3.72 8.70
CA LEU A 46 -0.07 5.09 8.90
C LEU A 46 -1.60 5.19 8.81
N HIS A 47 -2.27 4.13 8.40
CA HIS A 47 -3.73 4.13 8.31
C HIS A 47 -4.33 3.74 9.65
N GLU A 48 -5.22 4.58 10.22
CA GLU A 48 -5.81 4.36 11.54
C GLU A 48 -6.61 3.05 11.63
N SER A 49 -7.30 2.69 10.55
CA SER A 49 -8.12 1.48 10.46
C SER A 49 -7.45 0.39 9.65
N ALA A 50 -6.11 0.32 9.70
CA ALA A 50 -5.35 -0.66 8.95
C ALA A 50 -5.80 -2.10 9.25
N SER A 51 -5.99 -2.88 8.20
CA SER A 51 -6.40 -4.28 8.31
C SER A 51 -5.19 -5.21 8.27
N ASP A 52 -5.25 -6.27 9.06
CA ASP A 52 -4.30 -7.38 8.99
C ASP A 52 -4.79 -8.51 8.07
N ASN A 53 -5.99 -8.36 7.50
CA ASN A 53 -6.58 -9.29 6.54
C ASN A 53 -7.09 -8.51 5.33
N TYR A 54 -6.26 -8.39 4.31
CA TYR A 54 -6.55 -7.60 3.12
C TYR A 54 -7.73 -8.15 2.32
N ALA A 55 -7.82 -9.45 2.18
CA ALA A 55 -8.91 -10.07 1.44
C ALA A 55 -10.27 -9.79 2.09
N GLN A 56 -10.34 -9.86 3.42
CA GLN A 56 -11.57 -9.56 4.15
C GLN A 56 -11.93 -8.08 4.06
N ALA A 57 -10.95 -7.19 4.17
CA ALA A 57 -11.17 -5.75 4.04
C ALA A 57 -11.72 -5.39 2.66
N ILE A 58 -11.20 -6.00 1.61
CA ILE A 58 -11.68 -5.79 0.24
C ILE A 58 -13.11 -6.31 0.10
N GLN A 59 -13.39 -7.51 0.63
CA GLN A 59 -14.73 -8.08 0.56
C GLN A 59 -15.75 -7.21 1.32
N ASN A 60 -15.40 -6.71 2.49
CA ASN A 60 -16.24 -5.80 3.27
C ASN A 60 -16.55 -4.53 2.46
N ARG A 61 -15.57 -3.98 1.77
CA ARG A 61 -15.75 -2.80 0.93
C ARG A 61 -16.66 -3.08 -0.27
N ILE A 62 -16.51 -4.24 -0.90
CA ILE A 62 -17.38 -4.67 -2.00
C ILE A 62 -18.82 -4.80 -1.51
N ASP A 63 -19.01 -5.39 -0.33
CA ASP A 63 -20.35 -5.54 0.28
C ASP A 63 -20.97 -4.17 0.57
N ASP A 64 -20.19 -3.22 1.08
CA ASP A 64 -20.65 -1.85 1.36
C ASP A 64 -21.09 -1.10 0.08
N LEU A 65 -20.50 -1.42 -1.05
CA LEU A 65 -20.84 -0.80 -2.33
C LEU A 65 -22.18 -1.27 -2.90
N LEU A 66 -22.79 -2.30 -2.34
CA LEU A 66 -24.09 -2.85 -2.74
C LEU A 66 -24.18 -3.07 -4.25
N MET A 67 -23.21 -3.77 -4.81
CA MET A 67 -23.10 -3.96 -6.25
C MET A 67 -24.24 -4.83 -6.77
N VAL A 68 -24.87 -4.39 -7.87
CA VAL A 68 -25.98 -5.10 -8.52
C VAL A 68 -25.49 -6.38 -9.20
N LYS A 69 -24.25 -6.38 -9.68
CA LYS A 69 -23.65 -7.55 -10.32
C LYS A 69 -22.47 -8.06 -9.51
N ALA A 70 -22.29 -9.37 -9.52
CA ALA A 70 -21.11 -9.97 -8.90
C ALA A 70 -19.83 -9.45 -9.58
N VAL A 71 -18.78 -9.28 -8.76
CA VAL A 71 -17.47 -8.88 -9.26
C VAL A 71 -16.91 -10.01 -10.11
N ARG A 72 -16.41 -9.69 -11.31
CA ARG A 72 -15.80 -10.67 -12.19
C ARG A 72 -14.58 -11.31 -11.54
N LYS A 73 -14.35 -12.58 -11.82
CA LYS A 73 -13.23 -13.35 -11.27
C LYS A 73 -11.86 -12.72 -11.59
N ASP A 74 -11.74 -12.10 -12.78
CA ASP A 74 -10.50 -11.47 -13.25
C ASP A 74 -10.43 -9.96 -12.99
N ALA A 75 -11.36 -9.41 -12.21
CA ALA A 75 -11.40 -8.00 -11.90
C ALA A 75 -10.21 -7.59 -11.01
N VAL A 76 -9.77 -6.34 -11.15
CA VAL A 76 -8.80 -5.73 -10.24
C VAL A 76 -9.48 -5.55 -8.88
N HIS A 77 -8.86 -6.08 -7.82
CA HIS A 77 -9.37 -6.00 -6.45
C HIS A 77 -8.57 -5.03 -5.60
N LEU A 78 -7.30 -4.83 -5.91
CA LEU A 78 -6.37 -4.06 -5.10
C LEU A 78 -5.50 -3.17 -5.98
N CYS A 79 -5.31 -1.93 -5.56
CA CYS A 79 -4.30 -1.04 -6.11
C CYS A 79 -3.20 -0.84 -5.07
N GLY A 80 -1.96 -1.04 -5.46
CA GLY A 80 -0.79 -0.75 -4.62
C GLY A 80 -0.10 0.51 -5.11
N LEU A 81 0.09 1.47 -4.21
CA LEU A 81 0.78 2.73 -4.49
C LEU A 81 2.05 2.78 -3.66
N ILE A 82 3.19 2.90 -4.31
CA ILE A 82 4.49 2.93 -3.66
C ILE A 82 5.08 4.32 -3.80
N VAL A 83 5.47 4.91 -2.66
CA VAL A 83 6.16 6.20 -2.60
C VAL A 83 7.52 5.99 -1.95
N SER A 84 8.57 6.49 -2.60
CA SER A 84 9.92 6.43 -2.08
C SER A 84 10.76 7.56 -2.68
N SER A 85 12.02 7.59 -2.32
CA SER A 85 13.06 8.43 -2.90
C SER A 85 14.37 7.66 -2.84
N ASP A 86 15.49 8.33 -3.04
CA ASP A 86 16.79 7.69 -2.89
C ASP A 86 17.26 7.67 -1.44
N THR A 87 18.20 6.78 -1.14
CA THR A 87 18.75 6.62 0.21
C THR A 87 19.41 7.91 0.71
N PHE A 88 20.08 8.64 -0.17
CA PHE A 88 20.74 9.89 0.18
C PHE A 88 19.74 10.95 0.67
N PHE A 89 18.57 11.04 0.03
CA PHE A 89 17.49 11.95 0.44
C PHE A 89 17.06 11.68 1.88
N PHE A 90 16.77 10.43 2.22
CA PHE A 90 16.31 10.08 3.57
C PHE A 90 17.40 10.26 4.63
N THR A 91 18.65 9.98 4.29
CA THR A 91 19.77 10.21 5.17
C THR A 91 19.95 11.71 5.46
N ARG A 92 19.79 12.53 4.42
CA ARG A 92 19.95 13.99 4.53
C ARG A 92 18.88 14.63 5.40
N ILE A 93 17.61 14.24 5.25
CA ILE A 93 16.52 14.85 6.00
C ILE A 93 16.38 14.29 7.42
N GLY A 94 16.92 13.12 7.68
CA GLY A 94 16.89 12.48 8.99
C GLY A 94 15.62 11.73 9.29
N LYS A 95 15.61 11.06 10.44
CA LYS A 95 14.55 10.12 10.83
C LYS A 95 13.18 10.78 11.02
N GLU A 96 13.12 11.93 11.70
CA GLU A 96 11.86 12.64 11.96
C GLU A 96 11.23 13.16 10.67
N GLU A 97 12.04 13.80 9.81
CA GLU A 97 11.55 14.34 8.55
C GLU A 97 11.19 13.22 7.55
N THR A 98 11.86 12.08 7.63
CA THR A 98 11.49 10.89 6.84
C THR A 98 10.08 10.42 7.23
N ARG A 99 9.79 10.35 8.52
CA ARG A 99 8.45 10.00 9.00
C ARG A 99 7.40 11.00 8.52
N ARG A 100 7.71 12.29 8.64
CA ARG A 100 6.82 13.36 8.19
C ARG A 100 6.56 13.29 6.68
N PHE A 101 7.59 13.00 5.90
CA PHE A 101 7.47 12.79 4.46
C PHE A 101 6.45 11.70 4.13
N PHE A 102 6.53 10.55 4.80
CA PHE A 102 5.60 9.45 4.57
C PHE A 102 4.20 9.76 5.12
N GLU A 103 4.08 10.47 6.23
CA GLU A 103 2.78 10.89 6.75
C GLU A 103 2.03 11.79 5.76
N GLU A 104 2.73 12.75 5.19
CA GLU A 104 2.15 13.64 4.17
C GLU A 104 1.82 12.89 2.88
N ALA A 105 2.68 11.98 2.45
CA ALA A 105 2.41 11.14 1.28
C ALA A 105 1.17 10.26 1.50
N ALA A 106 1.05 9.63 2.67
CA ALA A 106 -0.10 8.82 3.03
C ALA A 106 -1.39 9.64 3.06
N ALA A 107 -1.34 10.85 3.62
CA ALA A 107 -2.50 11.74 3.66
C ALA A 107 -2.96 12.13 2.25
N TYR A 108 -2.02 12.48 1.39
CA TYR A 108 -2.31 12.85 0.01
C TYR A 108 -2.94 11.68 -0.76
N LEU A 109 -2.34 10.50 -0.66
CA LEU A 109 -2.84 9.32 -1.36
C LEU A 109 -4.18 8.83 -0.81
N THR A 110 -4.36 8.93 0.51
CA THR A 110 -5.64 8.58 1.16
C THR A 110 -6.75 9.49 0.66
N ASP A 111 -6.48 10.78 0.53
CA ASP A 111 -7.44 11.74 -0.03
C ASP A 111 -7.75 11.43 -1.49
N PHE A 112 -6.73 11.05 -2.26
CA PHE A 112 -6.87 10.70 -3.67
C PHE A 112 -7.73 9.47 -3.91
N VAL A 113 -7.54 8.40 -3.14
CA VAL A 113 -8.27 7.13 -3.32
C VAL A 113 -9.56 7.05 -2.52
N GLY A 114 -9.72 7.89 -1.50
CA GLY A 114 -10.82 7.84 -0.53
C GLY A 114 -10.46 7.01 0.70
N THR A 115 -10.70 7.57 1.88
CA THR A 115 -10.35 6.92 3.17
C THR A 115 -10.98 5.55 3.31
N GLU A 116 -12.22 5.40 2.88
CA GLU A 116 -12.99 4.15 2.95
C GLU A 116 -12.41 3.04 2.06
N ASN A 117 -11.58 3.40 1.08
CA ASN A 117 -10.95 2.44 0.18
C ASN A 117 -9.57 1.99 0.65
N VAL A 118 -8.94 2.72 1.59
CA VAL A 118 -7.61 2.38 2.07
C VAL A 118 -7.67 1.16 3.00
N ILE A 119 -6.82 0.19 2.74
CA ILE A 119 -6.67 -1.02 3.55
C ILE A 119 -5.50 -0.86 4.51
N SER A 120 -4.39 -0.31 4.02
CA SER A 120 -3.13 -0.24 4.74
C SER A 120 -2.24 0.82 4.10
N ALA A 121 -1.44 1.49 4.91
CA ALA A 121 -0.44 2.47 4.46
C ALA A 121 0.88 2.19 5.18
N MET A 122 1.49 1.06 4.82
CA MET A 122 2.67 0.53 5.49
C MET A 122 3.94 1.26 5.09
N VAL A 123 4.72 1.69 6.07
CA VAL A 123 6.07 2.21 5.85
C VAL A 123 7.08 1.12 6.19
N HIS A 124 7.90 0.77 5.21
CA HIS A 124 8.95 -0.24 5.36
C HIS A 124 10.29 0.44 5.65
N MET A 125 10.75 0.30 6.88
CA MET A 125 12.04 0.81 7.34
C MET A 125 13.12 -0.29 7.37
N ASP A 126 12.75 -1.50 7.01
CA ASP A 126 13.62 -2.68 6.99
C ASP A 126 14.27 -2.93 5.63
N GLU A 127 14.03 -2.07 4.66
CA GLU A 127 14.65 -2.12 3.34
C GLU A 127 15.86 -1.18 3.28
N LYS A 128 16.73 -1.40 2.28
CA LYS A 128 17.89 -0.55 2.04
C LYS A 128 17.49 0.92 1.89
N THR A 129 16.38 1.19 1.21
CA THR A 129 15.80 2.52 1.08
C THR A 129 14.40 2.49 1.67
N PRO A 130 14.05 3.38 2.62
CA PRO A 130 12.69 3.44 3.15
C PRO A 130 11.64 3.64 2.05
N ALA A 131 10.52 2.95 2.18
CA ALA A 131 9.43 3.03 1.21
C ALA A 131 8.07 2.95 1.90
N HIS A 132 7.08 3.64 1.32
CA HIS A 132 5.70 3.60 1.75
C HIS A 132 4.88 2.82 0.74
N ALA A 133 4.08 1.87 1.22
CA ALA A 133 3.20 1.05 0.39
C ALA A 133 1.76 1.22 0.86
N LEU A 134 0.96 1.98 0.10
CA LEU A 134 -0.47 2.13 0.36
C LEU A 134 -1.23 1.09 -0.45
N SER A 135 -2.08 0.33 0.21
CA SER A 135 -2.97 -0.65 -0.42
C SER A 135 -4.40 -0.13 -0.37
N SER A 136 -5.05 -0.08 -1.52
CA SER A 136 -6.38 0.48 -1.69
C SER A 136 -7.28 -0.47 -2.47
N CYS A 137 -8.56 -0.52 -2.09
CA CYS A 137 -9.57 -1.21 -2.89
C CYS A 137 -9.72 -0.55 -4.25
N ALA A 138 -9.95 -1.35 -5.29
CA ALA A 138 -10.09 -0.87 -6.67
C ALA A 138 -11.51 -0.40 -7.03
N GLY A 139 -12.46 -0.44 -6.09
CA GLY A 139 -13.90 -0.28 -6.36
C GLY A 139 -14.31 1.00 -7.07
N ASP A 140 -13.71 2.14 -6.75
CA ASP A 140 -14.10 3.41 -7.35
C ASP A 140 -13.38 3.70 -8.67
N ALA A 141 -12.14 3.26 -8.83
CA ALA A 141 -11.41 3.38 -10.09
C ALA A 141 -12.10 2.63 -11.25
N GLY A 142 -12.79 1.53 -10.93
CA GLY A 142 -13.58 0.78 -11.91
C GLY A 142 -14.85 1.50 -12.37
N ARG A 143 -15.42 2.37 -11.54
CA ARG A 143 -16.63 3.13 -11.91
C ARG A 143 -16.33 4.29 -12.85
N GLU A 144 -15.22 4.97 -12.65
CA GLU A 144 -14.83 6.06 -13.54
C GLU A 144 -14.45 5.53 -14.94
N ALA A 145 -13.77 4.40 -15.01
CA ALA A 145 -13.42 3.77 -16.28
C ALA A 145 -14.65 3.27 -17.04
N GLN A 146 -15.77 2.97 -16.36
CA GLN A 146 -17.02 2.55 -17.00
C GLN A 146 -17.91 3.72 -17.43
N ARG A 147 -17.62 4.93 -16.95
CA ARG A 147 -18.36 6.15 -17.34
C ARG A 147 -17.76 6.85 -18.55
N GLN A 148 -16.58 6.44 -18.96
CA GLN A 148 -15.92 6.89 -20.18
C GLN A 148 -16.15 5.87 -21.30
#